data_4303b546d67b6a41dc6487e4b3a2d640
#
_entry.id   4303b546d67b6a41dc6487e4b3a2d640
#
_cell.length_a   1.000
_cell.length_b   1.000
_cell.length_c   1.000
_cell.angle_alpha   90.00
_cell.angle_beta   90.00
_cell.angle_gamma   90.00
#
_symmetry.space_group_name_H-M   'P 1'
#
loop_
_entity.id
_entity.type
_entity.pdbx_description
1 polymer ?
#
loop_
_entity_poly.entity_id
_entity_poly.type
_entity_poly.pdbx_seq_one_letter_code
_entity_poly.pdbx_strand_id
1 'polypeptide(L)'
;MLAEDVAPNRLEKTKQLVSQIINQLGNDRVGIVGYAGSAYPVLPMTTDYSIAKMYLQSMNTNMVSSQGTAFNDAIKLSVDYFDIKDTSKLIILVSDGEDHGDGADEAIEMAQEKGVRILTIGVGTEKGALIPLKDDRGNISSYKKDQNGENVITKLYPEVLQNIANKTKSKYIVGTSTKEVVEEVKKSLDKIEKSEFESQQIADFESQYQWFLGLGFLLLLVDVFLLEKKTNWVQKLNLFNEKKHE
;
A
#
# COMPACT_ATOMS: atom_id res chain seq x y z
N MET A 1 10.28 21.05 0.81
CA MET A 1 10.13 20.58 -0.61
C MET A 1 10.61 21.58 -1.68
N LEU A 2 10.79 22.88 -1.41
CA LEU A 2 11.36 23.85 -2.35
C LEU A 2 12.90 23.93 -2.30
N ALA A 3 13.56 23.27 -1.39
CA ALA A 3 15.02 23.22 -1.30
C ALA A 3 15.64 22.58 -2.56
N GLU A 4 16.81 23.10 -2.96
CA GLU A 4 17.50 22.75 -4.21
C GLU A 4 18.75 21.89 -3.97
N ASP A 5 18.77 21.14 -2.87
CA ASP A 5 19.83 20.15 -2.61
C ASP A 5 19.74 18.91 -3.51
N VAL A 6 18.62 18.73 -4.17
CA VAL A 6 18.42 17.81 -5.29
C VAL A 6 17.79 18.57 -6.47
N ALA A 7 18.31 18.37 -7.68
CA ALA A 7 17.90 19.13 -8.85
C ALA A 7 16.57 18.65 -9.44
N PRO A 8 15.70 19.56 -9.90
CA PRO A 8 15.77 21.02 -9.81
C PRO A 8 15.40 21.56 -8.42
N ASN A 9 14.53 20.89 -7.67
CA ASN A 9 14.20 21.01 -6.26
C ASN A 9 13.54 19.72 -5.80
N ARG A 10 13.32 19.55 -4.49
CA ARG A 10 12.75 18.31 -3.93
C ARG A 10 11.37 17.98 -4.49
N LEU A 11 10.49 18.98 -4.67
CA LEU A 11 9.14 18.75 -5.20
C LEU A 11 9.16 18.32 -6.66
N GLU A 12 9.89 19.03 -7.52
CA GLU A 12 9.98 18.66 -8.93
C GLU A 12 10.69 17.31 -9.13
N LYS A 13 11.70 17.01 -8.32
CA LYS A 13 12.31 15.68 -8.29
C LYS A 13 11.32 14.61 -7.92
N THR A 14 10.48 14.85 -6.89
CA THR A 14 9.41 13.95 -6.48
C THR A 14 8.41 13.70 -7.60
N LYS A 15 7.94 14.75 -8.30
CA LYS A 15 7.02 14.60 -9.43
C LYS A 15 7.61 13.76 -10.56
N GLN A 16 8.88 14.01 -10.91
CA GLN A 16 9.58 13.21 -11.91
C GLN A 16 9.69 11.74 -11.52
N LEU A 17 10.06 11.48 -10.27
CA LEU A 17 10.22 10.15 -9.72
C LEU A 17 8.88 9.39 -9.71
N VAL A 18 7.82 10.00 -9.15
CA VAL A 18 6.48 9.38 -9.08
C VAL A 18 5.90 9.17 -10.49
N SER A 19 6.12 10.11 -11.42
CA SER A 19 5.72 9.93 -12.81
C SER A 19 6.40 8.72 -13.47
N GLN A 20 7.67 8.46 -13.18
CA GLN A 20 8.37 7.27 -13.67
C GLN A 20 7.87 5.98 -13.00
N ILE A 21 7.51 6.03 -11.72
CA ILE A 21 6.88 4.89 -11.03
C ILE A 21 5.55 4.56 -11.70
N ILE A 22 4.69 5.55 -11.94
CA ILE A 22 3.40 5.37 -12.62
C ILE A 22 3.57 4.71 -14.00
N ASN A 23 4.65 5.02 -14.74
CA ASN A 23 4.95 4.39 -16.03
C ASN A 23 5.30 2.90 -15.93
N GLN A 24 5.65 2.39 -14.75
CA GLN A 24 5.96 0.97 -14.52
C GLN A 24 4.75 0.15 -14.05
N LEU A 25 3.65 0.82 -13.71
CA LEU A 25 2.41 0.15 -13.31
C LEU A 25 1.77 -0.53 -14.54
N GLY A 26 1.25 -1.72 -14.34
CA GLY A 26 0.55 -2.50 -15.38
C GLY A 26 -0.95 -2.23 -15.38
N ASN A 27 -1.67 -2.96 -14.54
CA ASN A 27 -3.12 -2.84 -14.36
C ASN A 27 -3.52 -2.31 -12.98
N ASP A 28 -2.57 -1.71 -12.27
CA ASP A 28 -2.80 -1.20 -10.93
C ASP A 28 -3.67 0.06 -10.94
N ARG A 29 -4.42 0.25 -9.86
CA ARG A 29 -5.10 1.52 -9.60
C ARG A 29 -4.16 2.44 -8.82
N VAL A 30 -4.16 3.71 -9.17
CA VAL A 30 -3.37 4.75 -8.50
C VAL A 30 -4.25 5.86 -7.99
N GLY A 31 -4.05 6.29 -6.75
CA GLY A 31 -4.62 7.48 -6.16
C GLY A 31 -3.51 8.42 -5.68
N ILE A 32 -3.81 9.69 -5.53
CA ILE A 32 -2.83 10.69 -5.06
C ILE A 32 -3.41 11.45 -3.88
N VAL A 33 -2.67 11.45 -2.80
CA VAL A 33 -2.92 12.26 -1.61
C VAL A 33 -1.79 13.28 -1.47
N GLY A 34 -2.15 14.54 -1.36
CA GLY A 34 -1.21 15.60 -1.02
C GLY A 34 -1.23 15.88 0.47
N TYR A 35 -0.09 16.28 1.03
CA TYR A 35 -0.02 16.63 2.44
C TYR A 35 1.06 17.68 2.72
N ALA A 36 0.77 18.44 3.76
CA ALA A 36 1.68 19.38 4.41
C ALA A 36 1.27 19.49 5.89
N GLY A 37 0.83 20.62 6.41
CA GLY A 37 0.25 20.73 7.75
C GLY A 37 -1.12 20.03 7.92
N SER A 38 -1.70 19.50 6.83
CA SER A 38 -2.85 18.60 6.78
C SER A 38 -2.79 17.77 5.52
N ALA A 39 -3.55 16.67 5.44
CA ALA A 39 -3.69 15.87 4.23
C ALA A 39 -4.95 16.26 3.45
N TYR A 40 -4.89 16.12 2.13
CA TYR A 40 -6.02 16.42 1.24
C TYR A 40 -6.04 15.50 0.02
N PRO A 41 -7.24 15.15 -0.48
CA PRO A 41 -7.38 14.31 -1.67
C PRO A 41 -6.99 15.10 -2.92
N VAL A 42 -6.08 14.56 -3.73
CA VAL A 42 -5.70 15.13 -5.03
C VAL A 42 -6.37 14.37 -6.16
N LEU A 43 -6.29 13.04 -6.14
CA LEU A 43 -6.89 12.18 -7.15
C LEU A 43 -7.40 10.89 -6.50
N PRO A 44 -8.68 10.52 -6.63
CA PRO A 44 -9.20 9.22 -6.21
C PRO A 44 -8.55 8.07 -7.00
N MET A 45 -8.74 6.84 -6.53
CA MET A 45 -8.20 5.63 -7.18
C MET A 45 -8.73 5.50 -8.62
N THR A 46 -7.82 5.48 -9.59
CA THR A 46 -8.08 5.36 -11.03
C THR A 46 -7.09 4.46 -11.73
N THR A 47 -7.46 3.93 -12.89
CA THR A 47 -6.57 3.24 -13.84
C THR A 47 -6.07 4.17 -14.94
N ASP A 48 -6.54 5.43 -14.99
CA ASP A 48 -6.09 6.41 -15.98
C ASP A 48 -4.79 7.10 -15.52
N TYR A 49 -3.68 6.56 -15.98
CA TYR A 49 -2.35 7.09 -15.67
C TYR A 49 -2.06 8.45 -16.30
N SER A 50 -2.77 8.81 -17.36
CA SER A 50 -2.62 10.14 -17.98
C SER A 50 -3.19 11.21 -17.07
N ILE A 51 -4.38 10.97 -16.54
CA ILE A 51 -5.01 11.83 -15.53
C ILE A 51 -4.14 11.87 -14.27
N ALA A 52 -3.63 10.75 -13.79
CA ALA A 52 -2.77 10.72 -12.61
C ALA A 52 -1.52 11.59 -12.77
N LYS A 53 -0.84 11.49 -13.92
CA LYS A 53 0.32 12.33 -14.21
C LYS A 53 -0.03 13.82 -14.36
N MET A 54 -1.19 14.13 -14.94
CA MET A 54 -1.66 15.52 -15.06
C MET A 54 -1.87 16.16 -13.67
N TYR A 55 -2.58 15.47 -12.76
CA TYR A 55 -2.77 15.95 -11.39
C TYR A 55 -1.44 16.05 -10.63
N LEU A 56 -0.57 15.05 -10.74
CA LEU A 56 0.77 15.09 -10.14
C LEU A 56 1.56 16.31 -10.59
N GLN A 57 1.56 16.65 -11.89
CA GLN A 57 2.29 17.80 -12.43
C GLN A 57 1.69 19.13 -11.96
N SER A 58 0.38 19.20 -11.73
CA SER A 58 -0.28 20.42 -11.23
C SER A 58 0.01 20.73 -9.76
N MET A 59 0.50 19.74 -8.99
CA MET A 59 0.80 19.94 -7.57
C MET A 59 1.88 21.00 -7.36
N ASN A 60 1.66 21.88 -6.42
CA ASN A 60 2.61 22.93 -6.03
C ASN A 60 2.40 23.31 -4.55
N THR A 61 3.36 24.02 -3.99
CA THR A 61 3.34 24.39 -2.56
C THR A 61 2.26 25.42 -2.20
N ASN A 62 1.63 26.07 -3.18
CA ASN A 62 0.57 27.05 -2.94
C ASN A 62 -0.81 26.39 -2.77
N MET A 63 -0.91 25.08 -3.00
CA MET A 63 -2.17 24.33 -2.81
C MET A 63 -2.53 24.15 -1.33
N VAL A 64 -1.60 24.39 -0.43
CA VAL A 64 -1.79 24.23 1.02
C VAL A 64 -1.65 25.55 1.74
N SER A 65 -2.57 25.84 2.64
CA SER A 65 -2.55 27.03 3.50
C SER A 65 -1.74 26.82 4.78
N SER A 66 -1.59 25.57 5.24
CA SER A 66 -0.86 25.20 6.44
C SER A 66 0.47 24.52 6.06
N GLN A 67 1.56 24.98 6.66
CA GLN A 67 2.88 24.36 6.53
C GLN A 67 3.08 23.35 7.66
N GLY A 68 3.89 22.32 7.41
CA GLY A 68 4.19 21.24 8.36
C GLY A 68 4.21 19.91 7.65
N THR A 69 4.17 18.81 8.42
CA THR A 69 4.19 17.44 7.91
C THR A 69 3.20 16.59 8.71
N ALA A 70 2.00 16.43 8.18
CA ALA A 70 0.93 15.64 8.79
C ALA A 70 0.98 14.19 8.28
N PHE A 71 1.95 13.40 8.74
CA PHE A 71 2.08 11.98 8.35
C PHE A 71 0.87 11.16 8.77
N ASN A 72 0.36 11.38 9.97
CA ASN A 72 -0.80 10.66 10.50
C ASN A 72 -2.02 10.82 9.56
N ASP A 73 -2.36 12.07 9.22
CA ASP A 73 -3.49 12.37 8.35
C ASP A 73 -3.27 11.83 6.92
N ALA A 74 -2.05 11.95 6.39
CA ALA A 74 -1.71 11.49 5.06
C ALA A 74 -1.85 9.97 4.94
N ILE A 75 -1.37 9.22 5.93
CA ILE A 75 -1.47 7.76 5.95
C ILE A 75 -2.94 7.34 6.13
N LYS A 76 -3.68 7.92 7.10
CA LYS A 76 -5.10 7.62 7.31
C LYS A 76 -5.93 7.85 6.05
N LEU A 77 -5.80 9.03 5.43
CA LEU A 77 -6.50 9.34 4.19
C LEU A 77 -6.14 8.39 3.04
N SER A 78 -4.86 8.01 2.95
CA SER A 78 -4.40 7.05 1.93
C SER A 78 -4.95 5.64 2.17
N VAL A 79 -5.03 5.21 3.43
CA VAL A 79 -5.62 3.91 3.80
C VAL A 79 -7.11 3.86 3.46
N ASP A 80 -7.83 4.97 3.60
CA ASP A 80 -9.25 5.06 3.26
C ASP A 80 -9.52 5.09 1.74
N TYR A 81 -8.49 5.29 0.91
CA TYR A 81 -8.62 5.18 -0.54
C TYR A 81 -8.78 3.74 -1.02
N PHE A 82 -8.36 2.74 -0.24
CA PHE A 82 -8.46 1.34 -0.61
C PHE A 82 -9.84 0.78 -0.31
N ASP A 83 -10.67 0.70 -1.35
CA ASP A 83 -12.08 0.27 -1.33
C ASP A 83 -12.27 -1.24 -1.54
N ILE A 84 -11.27 -1.95 -2.09
CA ILE A 84 -11.32 -3.37 -2.38
C ILE A 84 -10.56 -4.14 -1.28
N LYS A 85 -11.22 -5.15 -0.67
CA LYS A 85 -10.65 -5.88 0.48
C LYS A 85 -9.53 -6.84 0.10
N ASP A 86 -9.71 -7.60 -0.96
CA ASP A 86 -8.86 -8.75 -1.31
C ASP A 86 -7.83 -8.41 -2.39
N THR A 87 -7.22 -7.23 -2.28
CA THR A 87 -6.18 -6.76 -3.20
C THR A 87 -4.96 -6.26 -2.44
N SER A 88 -3.80 -6.37 -3.07
CA SER A 88 -2.55 -5.78 -2.59
C SER A 88 -2.66 -4.29 -2.40
N LYS A 89 -2.23 -3.80 -1.25
CA LYS A 89 -2.33 -2.38 -0.88
C LYS A 89 -0.95 -1.84 -0.53
N LEU A 90 -0.50 -0.89 -1.33
CA LEU A 90 0.79 -0.23 -1.14
C LEU A 90 0.62 1.28 -1.14
N ILE A 91 1.07 1.93 -0.08
CA ILE A 91 1.28 3.38 -0.04
C ILE A 91 2.74 3.65 -0.37
N ILE A 92 3.00 4.57 -1.28
CA ILE A 92 4.33 5.12 -1.55
C ILE A 92 4.37 6.52 -0.94
N LEU A 93 5.03 6.64 0.21
CA LEU A 93 5.17 7.90 0.94
C LEU A 93 6.47 8.59 0.55
N VAL A 94 6.39 9.77 -0.05
CA VAL A 94 7.56 10.55 -0.48
C VAL A 94 7.69 11.80 0.36
N SER A 95 8.80 11.93 1.08
CA SER A 95 9.05 13.05 2.01
C SER A 95 10.54 13.33 2.20
N ASP A 96 10.85 14.45 2.82
CA ASP A 96 12.16 14.72 3.42
C ASP A 96 12.25 14.24 4.88
N GLY A 97 11.17 13.66 5.43
CA GLY A 97 11.13 13.08 6.76
C GLY A 97 11.11 14.09 7.91
N GLU A 98 10.99 15.39 7.60
CA GLU A 98 10.84 16.42 8.63
C GLU A 98 9.48 16.23 9.31
N ASP A 99 9.51 15.88 10.61
CA ASP A 99 8.31 15.66 11.42
C ASP A 99 8.19 16.80 12.44
N HIS A 100 7.01 17.36 12.55
CA HIS A 100 6.72 18.46 13.48
C HIS A 100 5.99 18.01 14.75
N GLY A 101 6.00 16.69 15.06
CA GLY A 101 5.71 16.20 16.41
C GLY A 101 4.41 15.45 16.61
N ASP A 102 3.58 15.26 15.58
CA ASP A 102 2.32 14.51 15.75
C ASP A 102 2.48 12.99 15.65
N GLY A 103 3.69 12.53 15.23
CA GLY A 103 3.95 11.10 15.00
C GLY A 103 3.03 10.48 13.94
N ALA A 104 3.30 9.23 13.58
CA ALA A 104 2.48 8.49 12.64
C ALA A 104 1.98 7.15 13.23
N ASP A 105 2.17 6.92 14.52
CA ASP A 105 1.98 5.60 15.14
C ASP A 105 0.56 5.07 14.98
N GLU A 106 -0.45 5.89 15.26
CA GLU A 106 -1.86 5.50 15.12
C GLU A 106 -2.22 5.14 13.67
N ALA A 107 -1.74 5.93 12.69
CA ALA A 107 -1.98 5.65 11.28
C ALA A 107 -1.22 4.42 10.78
N ILE A 108 -0.02 4.17 11.33
CA ILE A 108 0.76 2.96 11.04
C ILE A 108 0.03 1.73 11.57
N GLU A 109 -0.51 1.75 12.78
CA GLU A 109 -1.31 0.66 13.35
C GLU A 109 -2.54 0.38 12.48
N MET A 110 -3.28 1.42 12.09
CA MET A 110 -4.42 1.29 11.17
C MET A 110 -4.02 0.69 9.81
N ALA A 111 -2.88 1.09 9.26
CA ALA A 111 -2.37 0.52 8.01
C ALA A 111 -2.04 -0.97 8.16
N GLN A 112 -1.41 -1.37 9.29
CA GLN A 112 -1.10 -2.76 9.60
C GLN A 112 -2.37 -3.63 9.73
N GLU A 113 -3.38 -3.14 10.45
CA GLU A 113 -4.66 -3.84 10.63
C GLU A 113 -5.39 -4.08 9.31
N LYS A 114 -5.32 -3.10 8.37
CA LYS A 114 -5.90 -3.20 7.03
C LYS A 114 -4.99 -3.89 6.00
N GLY A 115 -3.84 -4.41 6.41
CA GLY A 115 -2.87 -5.10 5.54
C GLY A 115 -2.18 -4.18 4.53
N VAL A 116 -2.13 -2.86 4.80
CA VAL A 116 -1.49 -1.87 3.93
C VAL A 116 0.00 -1.79 4.24
N ARG A 117 0.84 -1.90 3.23
CA ARG A 117 2.29 -1.67 3.33
C ARG A 117 2.62 -0.24 2.96
N ILE A 118 3.60 0.37 3.64
CA ILE A 118 4.03 1.75 3.36
C ILE A 118 5.50 1.73 2.97
N LEU A 119 5.77 1.87 1.67
CA LEU A 119 7.11 2.08 1.15
C LEU A 119 7.43 3.57 1.23
N THR A 120 8.56 3.91 1.84
CA THR A 120 8.94 5.31 2.03
C THR A 120 10.12 5.69 1.16
N ILE A 121 10.08 6.89 0.58
CA ILE A 121 11.12 7.44 -0.28
C ILE A 121 11.57 8.76 0.30
N GLY A 122 12.84 8.83 0.70
CA GLY A 122 13.45 10.05 1.22
C GLY A 122 13.98 10.95 0.10
N VAL A 123 13.52 12.18 0.02
CA VAL A 123 13.97 13.15 -1.00
C VAL A 123 14.66 14.35 -0.34
N GLY A 124 15.92 14.54 -0.68
CA GLY A 124 16.80 15.56 -0.09
C GLY A 124 18.14 14.98 0.30
N THR A 125 18.92 15.77 1.02
CA THR A 125 20.22 15.35 1.58
C THR A 125 20.26 15.60 3.09
N GLU A 126 21.02 14.78 3.81
CA GLU A 126 21.26 14.97 5.26
C GLU A 126 22.01 16.26 5.57
N LYS A 127 22.85 16.74 4.61
CA LYS A 127 23.52 18.03 4.70
C LYS A 127 22.50 19.18 4.68
N GLY A 128 21.43 19.01 3.92
CA GLY A 128 20.36 20.00 3.75
C GLY A 128 20.73 21.18 2.86
N ALA A 129 19.77 22.07 2.68
CA ALA A 129 19.94 23.31 1.94
C ALA A 129 19.00 24.40 2.45
N LEU A 130 19.29 25.64 2.06
CA LEU A 130 18.41 26.79 2.25
C LEU A 130 17.19 26.66 1.34
N ILE A 131 16.07 27.23 1.77
CA ILE A 131 14.82 27.28 0.98
C ILE A 131 14.78 28.57 0.21
N PRO A 132 14.97 28.58 -1.13
CA PRO A 132 14.94 29.80 -1.93
C PRO A 132 13.51 30.34 -2.08
N LEU A 133 13.38 31.64 -1.96
CA LEU A 133 12.18 32.38 -2.34
C LEU A 133 12.47 33.09 -3.68
N LYS A 134 11.69 32.75 -4.71
CA LYS A 134 11.90 33.22 -6.07
C LYS A 134 10.92 34.33 -6.42
N ASP A 135 11.37 35.27 -7.21
CA ASP A 135 10.54 36.30 -7.83
C ASP A 135 9.72 35.73 -9.02
N ASP A 136 8.83 36.55 -9.60
CA ASP A 136 8.00 36.17 -10.75
C ASP A 136 8.80 35.79 -12.00
N ARG A 137 10.08 36.12 -12.03
CA ARG A 137 11.01 35.79 -13.13
C ARG A 137 11.81 34.50 -12.84
N GLY A 138 11.60 33.90 -11.66
CA GLY A 138 12.30 32.66 -11.24
C GLY A 138 13.68 32.89 -10.63
N ASN A 139 14.11 34.16 -10.41
CA ASN A 139 15.37 34.48 -9.76
C ASN A 139 15.22 34.38 -8.24
N ILE A 140 16.27 33.96 -7.55
CA ILE A 140 16.28 33.89 -6.07
C ILE A 140 16.32 35.36 -5.56
N SER A 141 15.23 35.79 -4.91
CA SER A 141 15.13 37.09 -4.27
C SER A 141 15.61 37.11 -2.82
N SER A 142 15.37 35.99 -2.11
CA SER A 142 15.77 35.83 -0.73
C SER A 142 15.71 34.33 -0.34
N TYR A 143 16.02 34.03 0.92
CA TYR A 143 15.81 32.69 1.49
C TYR A 143 14.80 32.76 2.62
N LYS A 144 14.07 31.64 2.84
CA LYS A 144 13.10 31.54 3.93
C LYS A 144 13.81 31.73 5.28
N LYS A 145 13.21 32.57 6.13
CA LYS A 145 13.69 32.87 7.47
C LYS A 145 12.74 32.35 8.51
N ASP A 146 13.27 32.01 9.66
CA ASP A 146 12.51 31.66 10.86
C ASP A 146 11.99 32.90 11.61
N GLN A 147 11.37 32.69 12.76
CA GLN A 147 10.84 33.76 13.61
C GLN A 147 11.93 34.70 14.17
N ASN A 148 13.17 34.24 14.22
CA ASN A 148 14.33 35.02 14.70
C ASN A 148 15.03 35.78 13.58
N GLY A 149 14.58 35.61 12.33
CA GLY A 149 15.20 36.23 11.13
C GLY A 149 16.39 35.42 10.60
N GLU A 150 16.69 34.23 11.10
CA GLU A 150 17.75 33.38 10.60
C GLU A 150 17.27 32.54 9.39
N ASN A 151 18.21 32.19 8.51
CA ASN A 151 17.88 31.40 7.35
C ASN A 151 17.54 29.95 7.74
N VAL A 152 16.39 29.44 7.28
CA VAL A 152 15.96 28.06 7.53
C VAL A 152 16.74 27.09 6.64
N ILE A 153 17.40 26.11 7.26
CA ILE A 153 18.02 24.97 6.59
C ILE A 153 17.12 23.75 6.80
N THR A 154 16.59 23.19 5.71
CA THR A 154 15.83 21.94 5.74
C THR A 154 16.74 20.77 5.37
N LYS A 155 16.58 19.61 6.02
CA LYS A 155 17.42 18.40 5.83
C LYS A 155 16.52 17.20 5.54
N LEU A 156 17.13 16.13 5.06
CA LEU A 156 16.50 14.81 5.02
C LEU A 156 16.69 14.14 6.39
N TYR A 157 15.59 13.64 6.96
CA TYR A 157 15.55 12.87 8.21
C TYR A 157 15.12 11.42 7.90
N PRO A 158 16.06 10.53 7.60
CA PRO A 158 15.75 9.18 7.16
C PRO A 158 15.12 8.31 8.26
N GLU A 159 15.39 8.59 9.53
CA GLU A 159 14.99 7.76 10.67
C GLU A 159 13.47 7.63 10.78
N VAL A 160 12.74 8.72 10.60
CA VAL A 160 11.26 8.74 10.62
C VAL A 160 10.70 7.86 9.51
N LEU A 161 11.23 8.03 8.28
CA LEU A 161 10.80 7.28 7.12
C LEU A 161 11.14 5.79 7.23
N GLN A 162 12.31 5.47 7.76
CA GLN A 162 12.75 4.09 8.05
C GLN A 162 11.82 3.43 9.09
N ASN A 163 11.46 4.14 10.15
CA ASN A 163 10.55 3.64 11.17
C ASN A 163 9.18 3.29 10.58
N ILE A 164 8.58 4.18 9.78
CA ILE A 164 7.29 3.96 9.11
C ILE A 164 7.37 2.71 8.21
N ALA A 165 8.39 2.62 7.36
CA ALA A 165 8.56 1.49 6.45
C ALA A 165 8.73 0.17 7.20
N ASN A 166 9.60 0.13 8.20
CA ASN A 166 9.89 -1.08 8.97
C ASN A 166 8.66 -1.59 9.72
N LYS A 167 7.91 -0.70 10.38
CA LYS A 167 6.67 -1.07 11.09
C LYS A 167 5.64 -1.69 10.15
N THR A 168 5.57 -1.28 8.89
CA THR A 168 4.63 -1.81 7.89
C THR A 168 5.21 -2.91 7.00
N LYS A 169 6.32 -3.55 7.42
CA LYS A 169 7.00 -4.65 6.70
C LYS A 169 7.37 -4.27 5.26
N SER A 170 7.79 -3.05 5.06
CA SER A 170 8.18 -2.49 3.77
C SER A 170 9.62 -1.95 3.81
N LYS A 171 9.99 -1.11 2.85
CA LYS A 171 11.34 -0.59 2.69
C LYS A 171 11.38 0.94 2.67
N TYR A 172 12.48 1.50 3.19
CA TYR A 172 12.92 2.86 2.93
C TYR A 172 13.86 2.87 1.74
N ILE A 173 13.71 3.85 0.84
CA ILE A 173 14.54 4.04 -0.35
C ILE A 173 15.04 5.49 -0.37
N VAL A 174 16.32 5.68 -0.69
CA VAL A 174 16.90 7.01 -0.88
C VAL A 174 16.55 7.55 -2.27
N GLY A 175 15.87 8.67 -2.35
CA GLY A 175 15.31 9.27 -3.58
C GLY A 175 16.30 10.01 -4.49
N THR A 176 17.60 9.79 -4.38
CA THR A 176 18.62 10.49 -5.17
C THR A 176 18.68 10.00 -6.61
N SER A 177 18.64 8.69 -6.85
CA SER A 177 18.69 8.07 -8.17
C SER A 177 17.30 7.61 -8.61
N THR A 178 16.72 8.28 -9.60
CA THR A 178 15.38 7.91 -10.12
C THR A 178 15.35 6.47 -10.62
N LYS A 179 16.40 6.01 -11.31
CA LYS A 179 16.47 4.65 -11.85
C LYS A 179 16.43 3.59 -10.74
N GLU A 180 17.26 3.76 -9.73
CA GLU A 180 17.34 2.82 -8.59
C GLU A 180 16.02 2.78 -7.81
N VAL A 181 15.40 3.94 -7.57
CA VAL A 181 14.10 4.01 -6.89
C VAL A 181 13.03 3.26 -7.68
N VAL A 182 12.94 3.49 -8.99
CA VAL A 182 11.94 2.84 -9.84
C VAL A 182 12.15 1.32 -9.87
N GLU A 183 13.39 0.85 -9.95
CA GLU A 183 13.72 -0.58 -9.90
C GLU A 183 13.35 -1.21 -8.55
N GLU A 184 13.63 -0.53 -7.43
CA GLU A 184 13.30 -1.04 -6.09
C GLU A 184 11.79 -1.02 -5.82
N VAL A 185 11.06 0.00 -6.28
CA VAL A 185 9.60 0.03 -6.21
C VAL A 185 9.01 -1.12 -7.01
N LYS A 186 9.47 -1.35 -8.25
CA LYS A 186 9.02 -2.47 -9.08
C LYS A 186 9.25 -3.81 -8.39
N LYS A 187 10.44 -4.05 -7.86
CA LYS A 187 10.75 -5.28 -7.11
C LYS A 187 9.83 -5.45 -5.89
N SER A 188 9.44 -4.34 -5.25
CA SER A 188 8.54 -4.37 -4.09
C SER A 188 7.12 -4.72 -4.51
N LEU A 189 6.62 -4.20 -5.63
CA LEU A 189 5.33 -4.56 -6.22
C LEU A 189 5.30 -6.04 -6.63
N ASP A 190 6.28 -6.50 -7.40
CA ASP A 190 6.40 -7.91 -7.82
C ASP A 190 6.42 -8.88 -6.61
N LYS A 191 7.07 -8.48 -5.52
CA LYS A 191 7.11 -9.29 -4.29
C LYS A 191 5.77 -9.34 -3.58
N ILE A 192 5.03 -8.24 -3.58
CA ILE A 192 3.70 -8.16 -2.97
C ILE A 192 2.74 -9.07 -3.72
N GLU A 193 2.68 -8.97 -5.05
CA GLU A 193 1.83 -9.82 -5.90
C GLU A 193 2.12 -11.30 -5.71
N LYS A 194 3.41 -11.70 -5.70
CA LYS A 194 3.79 -13.11 -5.47
C LYS A 194 3.35 -13.62 -4.11
N SER A 195 3.49 -12.82 -3.06
CA SER A 195 3.12 -13.23 -1.69
C SER A 195 1.61 -13.43 -1.54
N GLU A 196 0.80 -12.69 -2.28
CA GLU A 196 -0.66 -12.87 -2.28
C GLU A 196 -1.08 -14.07 -3.11
N PHE A 197 -0.47 -14.28 -4.27
CA PHE A 197 -0.73 -15.45 -5.10
C PHE A 197 -0.43 -16.75 -4.35
N GLU A 198 0.68 -16.81 -3.62
CA GLU A 198 1.02 -17.94 -2.76
C GLU A 198 0.00 -18.12 -1.62
N SER A 199 -0.44 -17.01 -1.01
CA SER A 199 -1.44 -17.07 0.08
C SER A 199 -2.81 -17.53 -0.40
N GLN A 200 -3.24 -17.10 -1.58
CA GLN A 200 -4.50 -17.53 -2.20
C GLN A 200 -4.45 -19.00 -2.61
N GLN A 201 -3.34 -19.49 -3.18
CA GLN A 201 -3.18 -20.91 -3.49
C GLN A 201 -3.28 -21.79 -2.23
N ILE A 202 -2.68 -21.37 -1.11
CA ILE A 202 -2.77 -22.13 0.14
C ILE A 202 -4.21 -22.16 0.67
N ALA A 203 -4.97 -21.06 0.54
CA ALA A 203 -6.36 -21.01 0.95
C ALA A 203 -7.28 -21.90 0.08
N ASP A 204 -7.00 -22.01 -1.22
CA ASP A 204 -7.75 -22.88 -2.14
C ASP A 204 -7.50 -24.36 -1.89
N PHE A 205 -6.37 -24.75 -1.33
CA PHE A 205 -6.07 -26.15 -1.00
C PHE A 205 -6.79 -26.69 0.25
N GLU A 206 -7.42 -25.87 1.06
CA GLU A 206 -8.14 -26.30 2.27
C GLU A 206 -9.54 -26.87 2.00
N SER A 207 -10.09 -26.76 0.81
CA SER A 207 -11.43 -27.31 0.50
C SER A 207 -11.38 -28.80 0.23
N GLN A 208 -11.42 -29.60 1.29
CA GLN A 208 -11.40 -31.09 1.23
C GLN A 208 -12.77 -31.72 0.94
N TYR A 209 -13.71 -30.99 0.34
CA TYR A 209 -15.05 -31.50 0.01
C TYR A 209 -15.01 -32.76 -0.88
N GLN A 210 -13.93 -32.93 -1.64
CA GLN A 210 -13.74 -34.08 -2.56
C GLN A 210 -13.76 -35.40 -1.83
N TRP A 211 -13.22 -35.49 -0.62
CA TRP A 211 -13.25 -36.69 0.20
C TRP A 211 -14.65 -37.04 0.65
N PHE A 212 -15.45 -36.06 1.05
CA PHE A 212 -16.84 -36.27 1.45
C PHE A 212 -17.72 -36.63 0.25
N LEU A 213 -17.46 -36.03 -0.91
CA LEU A 213 -18.14 -36.32 -2.17
C LEU A 213 -17.81 -37.77 -2.63
N GLY A 214 -16.56 -38.16 -2.53
CA GLY A 214 -16.11 -39.53 -2.84
C GLY A 214 -16.75 -40.60 -1.92
N LEU A 215 -16.82 -40.33 -0.62
CA LEU A 215 -17.49 -41.19 0.34
C LEU A 215 -19.00 -41.28 0.06
N GLY A 216 -19.67 -40.16 -0.22
CA GLY A 216 -21.09 -40.13 -0.59
C GLY A 216 -21.37 -40.94 -1.87
N PHE A 217 -20.53 -40.80 -2.89
CA PHE A 217 -20.64 -41.57 -4.13
C PHE A 217 -20.44 -43.08 -3.91
N LEU A 218 -19.49 -43.46 -3.06
CA LEU A 218 -19.23 -44.85 -2.71
C LEU A 218 -20.42 -45.44 -1.96
N LEU A 219 -21.05 -44.71 -1.05
CA LEU A 219 -22.27 -45.16 -0.36
C LEU A 219 -23.44 -45.37 -1.31
N LEU A 220 -23.61 -44.46 -2.30
CA LEU A 220 -24.62 -44.59 -3.36
C LEU A 220 -24.36 -45.84 -4.25
N LEU A 221 -23.11 -46.13 -4.59
CA LEU A 221 -22.77 -47.34 -5.32
C LEU A 221 -23.10 -48.61 -4.50
N VAL A 222 -22.80 -48.60 -3.20
CA VAL A 222 -23.15 -49.71 -2.32
C VAL A 222 -24.66 -49.91 -2.25
N ASP A 223 -25.45 -48.83 -2.21
CA ASP A 223 -26.91 -48.88 -2.22
C ASP A 223 -27.48 -49.54 -3.50
N VAL A 224 -26.93 -49.16 -4.67
CA VAL A 224 -27.32 -49.73 -5.97
C VAL A 224 -26.98 -51.24 -6.06
N PHE A 225 -25.88 -51.67 -5.41
CA PHE A 225 -25.50 -53.10 -5.39
C PHE A 225 -26.16 -53.89 -4.25
N LEU A 226 -26.83 -53.24 -3.30
CA LEU A 226 -27.66 -53.90 -2.31
C LEU A 226 -28.90 -54.48 -3.00
N LEU A 227 -28.92 -55.80 -3.23
CA LEU A 227 -30.05 -56.49 -3.84
C LEU A 227 -31.28 -56.29 -2.96
N GLU A 228 -32.45 -56.02 -3.58
CA GLU A 228 -33.76 -55.90 -2.91
C GLU A 228 -34.19 -57.12 -2.11
N LYS A 229 -33.48 -58.23 -2.24
CA LYS A 229 -33.74 -59.46 -1.44
C LYS A 229 -32.94 -59.44 -0.15
N LYS A 230 -33.65 -59.53 0.99
CA LYS A 230 -33.05 -59.67 2.32
C LYS A 230 -32.07 -60.84 2.33
N THR A 231 -30.78 -60.55 2.32
CA THR A 231 -29.73 -61.55 2.42
C THR A 231 -29.77 -62.19 3.82
N ASN A 232 -29.59 -63.49 3.94
CA ASN A 232 -29.65 -64.24 5.22
C ASN A 232 -28.73 -63.68 6.33
N TRP A 233 -27.69 -62.93 5.96
CA TRP A 233 -26.79 -62.30 6.91
C TRP A 233 -27.42 -61.03 7.55
N VAL A 234 -28.13 -60.22 6.80
CA VAL A 234 -28.84 -59.03 7.30
C VAL A 234 -30.00 -59.41 8.20
N GLN A 235 -30.68 -60.54 7.93
CA GLN A 235 -31.71 -61.08 8.81
C GLN A 235 -31.16 -61.55 10.17
N LYS A 236 -29.91 -62.05 10.22
CA LYS A 236 -29.26 -62.42 11.49
C LYS A 236 -28.89 -61.23 12.38
N LEU A 237 -28.66 -60.06 11.81
CA LEU A 237 -28.34 -58.82 12.54
C LEU A 237 -29.56 -58.17 13.21
N ASN A 238 -30.79 -58.54 12.80
CA ASN A 238 -32.08 -58.10 13.36
C ASN A 238 -32.16 -56.59 13.67
N LEU A 239 -31.60 -55.76 12.79
CA LEU A 239 -31.43 -54.32 12.98
C LEU A 239 -32.77 -53.53 13.03
N PHE A 240 -33.86 -54.13 12.56
CA PHE A 240 -35.18 -53.47 12.46
C PHE A 240 -36.26 -54.10 13.31
N ASN A 241 -35.96 -55.05 14.23
CA ASN A 241 -36.83 -55.59 15.25
C ASN A 241 -38.26 -55.95 14.71
N GLU A 242 -38.35 -56.66 13.56
CA GLU A 242 -39.62 -57.13 12.99
C GLU A 242 -40.21 -58.21 13.91
N LYS A 243 -41.30 -57.85 14.62
CA LYS A 243 -42.14 -58.82 15.34
C LYS A 243 -42.74 -59.77 14.32
N LYS A 244 -42.49 -61.06 14.41
CA LYS A 244 -43.23 -62.08 13.72
C LYS A 244 -44.68 -62.00 14.18
N HIS A 245 -45.61 -61.60 13.29
CA HIS A 245 -47.00 -61.90 13.45
C HIS A 245 -47.23 -63.35 13.04
N GLU A 246 -47.71 -64.14 14.02
CA GLU A 246 -48.32 -65.41 13.76
C GLU A 246 -49.61 -65.27 13.01
#